data_75b2c7a061024db1845b016a42144612
#
_entry.id   75b2c7a061024db1845b016a42144612
#
_cell.length_a   1.000
_cell.length_b   1.000
_cell.length_c   1.000
_cell.angle_alpha   90.00
_cell.angle_beta   90.00
_cell.angle_gamma   90.00
#
_symmetry.space_group_name_H-M   'P 1'
#
loop_
_entity.id
_entity.type
_entity.pdbx_description
1 polymer ?
#
loop_
_entity_poly.entity_id
_entity_poly.type
_entity_poly.pdbx_seq_one_letter_code
_entity_poly.pdbx_strand_id
1 'polypeptide(L)'
;VNRPARRGEHLVNTLFMHCRPGFEGEVCSEISEHAARLDVSGYAKAKTSAACAEFVCTEPDGAQRLMMGLSFADLIFPRQWARGVFVQLPETDRISVILQHMADFAVCGSLWLEVVDTNDGKELSTFCRKFEAPLRKALEKAGKLVDNPRLPRLLLTFKSGREVFLGLADADNSAMWPMGIPRLKFPREAPSRSTLKLEEAWHHFIPRDQWDERLSGEMTGVDLGAAPGGWTYQLVRRGMLVTAIDNGPMAESLMETGLVQHLMADGFTYKPRQPVDWMVCDIVEKPARNAALLETWLGEGLCREAVVNLKLPMKQRYAEVRRLLERIEEGFKARGVKVSIGCKQLYHDREEVTCHLRRLDVKRKA
;
A
#
# COMPACT_ATOMS: atom_id res chain seq x y z
N VAL A 1 19.48 28.45 31.52
CA VAL A 1 19.03 27.68 32.70
C VAL A 1 18.45 26.39 32.17
N ASN A 2 19.28 25.32 32.13
CA ASN A 2 18.86 23.98 31.72
C ASN A 2 17.86 23.43 32.75
N ARG A 3 16.61 23.26 32.35
CA ARG A 3 15.70 22.41 33.12
C ARG A 3 16.11 20.95 32.92
N PRO A 4 16.31 20.15 33.96
CA PRO A 4 16.54 18.73 33.84
C PRO A 4 15.29 18.09 33.24
N ALA A 5 15.46 17.23 32.19
CA ALA A 5 14.41 16.43 31.60
C ALA A 5 13.65 15.68 32.72
N ARG A 6 12.32 15.82 32.73
CA ARG A 6 11.48 15.06 33.66
C ARG A 6 11.66 13.57 33.33
N ARG A 7 12.01 12.76 34.33
CA ARG A 7 11.96 11.30 34.25
C ARG A 7 10.54 10.90 33.83
N GLY A 8 10.38 10.43 32.59
CA GLY A 8 9.10 9.90 32.10
C GLY A 8 8.65 10.35 30.69
N GLU A 9 9.31 11.32 30.07
CA GLU A 9 9.05 11.61 28.64
C GLU A 9 9.72 10.53 27.79
N HIS A 10 9.05 9.39 27.61
CA HIS A 10 9.37 8.47 26.52
C HIS A 10 9.04 9.19 25.22
N LEU A 11 10.09 9.71 24.58
CA LEU A 11 10.01 10.46 23.36
C LEU A 11 9.38 9.59 22.27
N VAL A 12 8.17 9.93 21.85
CA VAL A 12 7.46 9.29 20.71
C VAL A 12 8.11 9.81 19.42
N ASN A 13 9.40 9.54 19.26
CA ASN A 13 10.23 10.10 18.20
C ASN A 13 10.57 9.09 17.09
N THR A 14 10.02 7.90 17.14
CA THR A 14 10.27 6.86 16.13
C THR A 14 9.05 6.68 15.25
N LEU A 15 9.26 6.77 13.94
CA LEU A 15 8.31 6.33 12.93
C LEU A 15 8.67 4.89 12.54
N PHE A 16 7.78 3.97 12.84
CA PHE A 16 7.90 2.56 12.46
C PHE A 16 7.09 2.30 11.19
N MET A 17 7.66 1.55 10.27
CA MET A 17 7.01 1.25 8.99
C MET A 17 7.12 -0.23 8.67
N HIS A 18 5.98 -0.88 8.41
CA HIS A 18 5.95 -2.20 7.81
C HIS A 18 6.28 -2.11 6.31
N CYS A 19 6.96 -3.11 5.80
CA CYS A 19 7.25 -3.23 4.37
C CYS A 19 7.32 -4.69 3.92
N ARG A 20 7.59 -4.90 2.65
CA ARG A 20 7.93 -6.22 2.14
C ARG A 20 9.35 -6.60 2.58
N PRO A 21 9.60 -7.87 3.02
CA PRO A 21 10.96 -8.36 3.26
C PRO A 21 11.85 -8.15 2.03
N GLY A 22 13.05 -7.57 2.25
CA GLY A 22 14.00 -7.23 1.18
C GLY A 22 13.82 -5.85 0.55
N PHE A 23 12.85 -5.05 1.04
CA PHE A 23 12.61 -3.67 0.60
C PHE A 23 12.82 -2.64 1.72
N GLU A 24 13.41 -3.03 2.82
CA GLU A 24 13.66 -2.16 3.96
C GLU A 24 14.54 -0.95 3.58
N GLY A 25 15.54 -1.17 2.70
CA GLY A 25 16.40 -0.12 2.18
C GLY A 25 15.64 0.92 1.35
N GLU A 26 14.63 0.50 0.60
CA GLU A 26 13.77 1.37 -0.20
C GLU A 26 12.90 2.25 0.69
N VAL A 27 12.31 1.66 1.76
CA VAL A 27 11.58 2.43 2.78
C VAL A 27 12.49 3.45 3.46
N CYS A 28 13.72 3.06 3.82
CA CYS A 28 14.69 3.97 4.42
C CYS A 28 15.02 5.14 3.47
N SER A 29 15.22 4.87 2.20
CA SER A 29 15.51 5.91 1.18
C SER A 29 14.32 6.85 1.02
N GLU A 30 13.12 6.30 0.88
CA GLU A 30 11.89 7.06 0.72
C GLU A 30 11.63 7.99 1.90
N ILE A 31 11.64 7.46 3.14
CA ILE A 31 11.34 8.28 4.31
C ILE A 31 12.43 9.32 4.59
N SER A 32 13.69 9.02 4.29
CA SER A 32 14.80 9.97 4.47
C SER A 32 14.67 11.16 3.51
N GLU A 33 14.27 10.92 2.27
CA GLU A 33 14.02 11.99 1.29
C GLU A 33 12.84 12.88 1.74
N HIS A 34 11.73 12.27 2.19
CA HIS A 34 10.59 13.01 2.70
C HIS A 34 10.92 13.79 3.97
N ALA A 35 11.69 13.21 4.90
CA ALA A 35 12.13 13.89 6.11
C ALA A 35 12.98 15.13 5.78
N ALA A 36 13.92 15.01 4.82
CA ALA A 36 14.72 16.15 4.36
C ALA A 36 13.86 17.27 3.75
N ARG A 37 12.81 16.93 2.98
CA ARG A 37 11.89 17.93 2.41
C ARG A 37 11.04 18.66 3.46
N LEU A 38 10.74 17.98 4.58
CA LEU A 38 9.95 18.55 5.68
C LEU A 38 10.81 19.17 6.78
N ASP A 39 12.12 19.24 6.57
CA ASP A 39 13.09 19.73 7.57
C ASP A 39 12.96 18.98 8.93
N VAL A 40 12.81 17.66 8.86
CA VAL A 40 12.78 16.79 10.02
C VAL A 40 14.10 16.03 10.11
N SER A 41 14.90 16.38 11.12
CA SER A 41 16.19 15.71 11.36
C SER A 41 16.01 14.33 11.97
N GLY A 42 16.81 13.37 11.50
CA GLY A 42 16.76 12.00 11.99
C GLY A 42 17.59 11.06 11.12
N TYR A 43 17.44 9.78 11.37
CA TYR A 43 18.09 8.74 10.58
C TYR A 43 17.20 7.50 10.45
N ALA A 44 17.27 6.89 9.27
CA ALA A 44 16.59 5.64 9.00
C ALA A 44 17.48 4.44 9.41
N LYS A 45 16.86 3.40 9.92
CA LYS A 45 17.53 2.12 10.20
C LYS A 45 16.64 0.95 9.86
N ALA A 46 17.26 -0.11 9.35
CA ALA A 46 16.59 -1.37 9.07
C ALA A 46 17.58 -2.52 9.11
N LYS A 47 17.06 -3.74 9.33
CA LYS A 47 17.81 -4.99 9.13
C LYS A 47 17.27 -5.67 7.88
N THR A 48 18.15 -6.23 7.08
CA THR A 48 17.77 -6.99 5.88
C THR A 48 16.77 -8.10 6.23
N SER A 49 15.72 -8.21 5.45
CA SER A 49 14.63 -9.19 5.61
C SER A 49 13.85 -9.11 6.94
N ALA A 50 13.90 -7.95 7.62
CA ALA A 50 13.13 -7.72 8.84
C ALA A 50 11.66 -7.35 8.57
N ALA A 51 11.29 -7.11 7.31
CA ALA A 51 9.97 -6.66 6.89
C ALA A 51 9.49 -5.36 7.56
N CYS A 52 10.41 -4.57 8.07
CA CYS A 52 10.14 -3.28 8.69
C CYS A 52 11.37 -2.37 8.66
N ALA A 53 11.12 -1.07 8.69
CA ALA A 53 12.11 -0.03 8.85
C ALA A 53 11.67 0.98 9.91
N GLU A 54 12.63 1.71 10.45
CA GLU A 54 12.41 2.73 11.48
C GLU A 54 13.07 4.02 11.02
N PHE A 55 12.40 5.15 11.27
CA PHE A 55 13.04 6.47 11.19
C PHE A 55 13.03 7.09 12.58
N VAL A 56 14.23 7.31 13.14
CA VAL A 56 14.41 7.87 14.47
C VAL A 56 14.66 9.37 14.33
N CYS A 57 13.69 10.17 14.77
CA CYS A 57 13.78 11.63 14.71
C CYS A 57 14.63 12.16 15.85
N THR A 58 15.35 13.26 15.60
CA THR A 58 16.14 13.96 16.61
C THR A 58 15.22 14.74 17.55
N GLU A 59 14.20 15.40 16.97
CA GLU A 59 13.22 16.16 17.74
C GLU A 59 12.10 15.25 18.27
N PRO A 60 11.57 15.54 19.47
CA PRO A 60 10.53 14.73 20.10
C PRO A 60 9.23 14.62 19.28
N ASP A 61 8.89 15.65 18.50
CA ASP A 61 7.70 15.74 17.65
C ASP A 61 7.97 15.38 16.19
N GLY A 62 9.20 15.03 15.83
CA GLY A 62 9.61 14.80 14.45
C GLY A 62 8.78 13.73 13.74
N ALA A 63 8.49 12.61 14.40
CA ALA A 63 7.65 11.55 13.82
C ALA A 63 6.20 12.02 13.59
N GLN A 64 5.67 12.87 14.46
CA GLN A 64 4.35 13.48 14.30
C GLN A 64 4.35 14.46 13.11
N ARG A 65 5.38 15.31 12.99
CA ARG A 65 5.53 16.24 11.86
C ARG A 65 5.60 15.50 10.53
N LEU A 66 6.31 14.38 10.45
CA LEU A 66 6.34 13.53 9.26
C LEU A 66 4.93 13.03 8.90
N MET A 67 4.20 12.46 9.86
CA MET A 67 2.85 11.93 9.60
C MET A 67 1.84 13.02 9.26
N MET A 68 1.99 14.24 9.78
CA MET A 68 1.13 15.38 9.44
C MET A 68 1.49 16.00 8.08
N GLY A 69 2.75 15.96 7.69
CA GLY A 69 3.25 16.57 6.45
C GLY A 69 3.18 15.64 5.23
N LEU A 70 2.89 14.34 5.42
CA LEU A 70 2.85 13.33 4.37
C LEU A 70 1.49 12.64 4.34
N SER A 71 1.01 12.38 3.15
CA SER A 71 -0.11 11.46 2.94
C SER A 71 0.43 10.02 2.87
N PHE A 72 -0.09 9.13 3.72
CA PHE A 72 0.27 7.71 3.67
C PHE A 72 -0.03 7.07 2.30
N ALA A 73 -1.07 7.54 1.63
CA ALA A 73 -1.47 7.06 0.31
C ALA A 73 -0.41 7.35 -0.78
N ASP A 74 0.42 8.39 -0.57
CA ASP A 74 1.46 8.79 -1.53
C ASP A 74 2.79 8.06 -1.30
N LEU A 75 2.94 7.33 -0.17
CA LEU A 75 4.14 6.53 0.08
C LEU A 75 4.11 5.23 -0.74
N ILE A 76 5.24 4.89 -1.34
CA ILE A 76 5.35 3.77 -2.29
C ILE A 76 5.60 2.44 -1.57
N PHE A 77 6.64 2.37 -0.73
CA PHE A 77 7.11 1.11 -0.13
C PHE A 77 6.56 0.81 1.27
N PRO A 78 6.26 1.80 2.13
CA PRO A 78 5.63 1.52 3.42
C PRO A 78 4.23 0.93 3.24
N ARG A 79 3.95 -0.21 3.90
CA ARG A 79 2.63 -0.87 3.90
C ARG A 79 1.73 -0.40 5.03
N GLN A 80 2.33 -0.01 6.15
CA GLN A 80 1.70 0.57 7.32
C GLN A 80 2.74 1.41 8.04
N TRP A 81 2.31 2.44 8.74
CA TRP A 81 3.17 3.24 9.59
C TRP A 81 2.50 3.64 10.90
N ALA A 82 3.34 3.91 11.92
CA ALA A 82 2.91 4.46 13.19
C ALA A 82 4.07 5.21 13.86
N ARG A 83 3.76 6.27 14.60
CA ARG A 83 4.72 6.94 15.50
C ARG A 83 4.63 6.34 16.88
N GLY A 84 5.75 6.12 17.53
CA GLY A 84 5.72 5.47 18.82
C GLY A 84 7.08 5.18 19.44
N VAL A 85 7.10 4.17 20.33
CA VAL A 85 8.25 3.75 21.09
C VAL A 85 8.38 2.24 21.15
N PHE A 86 9.61 1.75 21.24
CA PHE A 86 9.88 0.35 21.56
C PHE A 86 9.83 0.12 23.05
N VAL A 87 9.19 -0.96 23.47
CA VAL A 87 9.03 -1.37 24.85
C VAL A 87 9.54 -2.79 25.03
N GLN A 88 10.38 -3.00 26.02
CA GLN A 88 10.78 -4.32 26.47
C GLN A 88 9.75 -4.87 27.44
N LEU A 89 9.21 -6.03 27.13
CA LEU A 89 8.19 -6.69 27.94
C LEU A 89 8.80 -7.81 28.78
N PRO A 90 8.39 -7.92 30.06
CA PRO A 90 8.74 -9.06 30.90
C PRO A 90 8.04 -10.33 30.43
N GLU A 91 8.44 -11.47 30.96
CA GLU A 91 7.75 -12.76 30.68
C GLU A 91 6.35 -12.80 31.28
N THR A 92 6.18 -12.16 32.42
CA THR A 92 4.91 -12.05 33.14
C THR A 92 4.50 -10.58 33.25
N ASP A 93 3.19 -10.33 33.43
CA ASP A 93 2.62 -9.00 33.63
C ASP A 93 2.94 -7.96 32.53
N ARG A 94 2.88 -8.41 31.29
CA ARG A 94 3.08 -7.57 30.09
C ARG A 94 2.09 -6.41 30.01
N ILE A 95 0.85 -6.65 30.46
CA ILE A 95 -0.24 -5.67 30.37
C ILE A 95 0.07 -4.44 31.24
N SER A 96 0.52 -4.61 32.47
CA SER A 96 0.86 -3.49 33.35
C SER A 96 1.98 -2.63 32.76
N VAL A 97 2.99 -3.25 32.14
CA VAL A 97 4.07 -2.52 31.47
C VAL A 97 3.54 -1.71 30.28
N ILE A 98 2.67 -2.30 29.47
CA ILE A 98 2.03 -1.59 28.34
C ILE A 98 1.21 -0.40 28.87
N LEU A 99 0.39 -0.60 29.91
CA LEU A 99 -0.42 0.47 30.49
C LEU A 99 0.43 1.62 31.06
N GLN A 100 1.57 1.33 31.66
CA GLN A 100 2.51 2.36 32.15
C GLN A 100 3.01 3.24 30.99
N HIS A 101 3.39 2.64 29.85
CA HIS A 101 3.83 3.40 28.68
C HIS A 101 2.68 4.13 27.98
N MET A 102 1.44 3.63 28.12
CA MET A 102 0.25 4.30 27.60
C MET A 102 -0.19 5.53 28.39
N ALA A 103 0.42 5.81 29.54
CA ALA A 103 0.03 6.97 30.39
C ALA A 103 0.06 8.27 29.59
N ASP A 104 1.11 8.50 28.80
CA ASP A 104 1.32 9.71 28.00
C ASP A 104 0.73 9.64 26.58
N PHE A 105 0.15 8.50 26.20
CA PHE A 105 -0.50 8.35 24.89
C PHE A 105 -1.92 8.91 24.90
N ALA A 106 -2.34 9.44 23.75
CA ALA A 106 -3.72 9.83 23.53
C ALA A 106 -4.68 8.63 23.66
N VAL A 107 -5.96 8.91 23.92
CA VAL A 107 -7.03 7.89 23.85
C VAL A 107 -7.14 7.40 22.42
N CYS A 108 -7.21 6.08 22.24
CA CYS A 108 -7.26 5.43 20.95
C CYS A 108 -8.67 4.91 20.63
N GLY A 109 -9.00 4.88 19.34
CA GLY A 109 -10.32 4.43 18.85
C GLY A 109 -10.38 2.96 18.47
N SER A 110 -9.23 2.33 18.29
CA SER A 110 -9.12 0.90 17.97
C SER A 110 -7.76 0.35 18.39
N LEU A 111 -7.70 -0.96 18.54
CA LEU A 111 -6.48 -1.71 18.90
C LEU A 111 -6.19 -2.76 17.82
N TRP A 112 -4.99 -2.74 17.28
CA TRP A 112 -4.48 -3.77 16.39
C TRP A 112 -3.19 -4.35 16.95
N LEU A 113 -3.15 -5.67 17.08
CA LEU A 113 -1.93 -6.40 17.39
C LEU A 113 -1.34 -6.92 16.07
N GLU A 114 -0.14 -6.47 15.80
CA GLU A 114 0.57 -6.76 14.55
C GLU A 114 1.86 -7.51 14.83
N VAL A 115 2.36 -8.15 13.79
CA VAL A 115 3.69 -8.79 13.77
C VAL A 115 4.41 -8.36 12.51
N VAL A 116 5.74 -8.48 12.45
CA VAL A 116 6.46 -8.28 11.19
C VAL A 116 6.20 -9.44 10.22
N ASP A 117 6.19 -9.18 8.91
CA ASP A 117 5.89 -10.20 7.86
C ASP A 117 7.10 -11.12 7.61
N THR A 118 7.53 -11.81 8.67
CA THR A 118 8.59 -12.82 8.69
C THR A 118 8.08 -14.15 9.21
N ASN A 119 8.86 -15.22 9.09
CA ASN A 119 8.48 -16.51 9.67
C ASN A 119 8.36 -16.44 11.20
N ASP A 120 9.33 -15.81 11.86
CA ASP A 120 9.31 -15.60 13.31
C ASP A 120 8.08 -14.77 13.74
N GLY A 121 7.74 -13.74 12.95
CA GLY A 121 6.54 -12.94 13.18
C GLY A 121 5.26 -13.77 13.07
N LYS A 122 5.18 -14.69 12.11
CA LYS A 122 4.01 -15.60 11.97
C LYS A 122 3.81 -16.49 13.19
N GLU A 123 4.87 -16.95 13.83
CA GLU A 123 4.79 -17.75 15.07
C GLU A 123 4.18 -16.92 16.20
N LEU A 124 4.47 -15.63 16.28
CA LEU A 124 3.91 -14.72 17.28
C LEU A 124 2.41 -14.43 17.07
N SER A 125 1.87 -14.66 15.88
CA SER A 125 0.47 -14.33 15.57
C SER A 125 -0.54 -15.08 16.43
N THR A 126 -0.21 -16.31 16.87
CA THR A 126 -1.05 -17.08 17.81
C THR A 126 -1.05 -16.46 19.20
N PHE A 127 0.11 -15.97 19.66
CA PHE A 127 0.21 -15.23 20.91
C PHE A 127 -0.61 -13.93 20.82
N CYS A 128 -0.46 -13.14 19.77
CA CYS A 128 -1.19 -11.89 19.57
C CYS A 128 -2.71 -12.10 19.65
N ARG A 129 -3.25 -13.12 18.98
CA ARG A 129 -4.70 -13.45 19.04
C ARG A 129 -5.20 -13.75 20.45
N LYS A 130 -4.41 -14.46 21.26
CA LYS A 130 -4.77 -14.75 22.65
C LYS A 130 -4.59 -13.55 23.57
N PHE A 131 -3.62 -12.70 23.27
CA PHE A 131 -3.25 -11.55 24.09
C PHE A 131 -4.17 -10.34 23.84
N GLU A 132 -4.81 -10.25 22.68
CA GLU A 132 -5.65 -9.10 22.30
C GLU A 132 -6.82 -8.87 23.27
N ALA A 133 -7.62 -9.89 23.56
CA ALA A 133 -8.81 -9.70 24.39
C ALA A 133 -8.51 -9.25 25.83
N PRO A 134 -7.54 -9.84 26.58
CA PRO A 134 -7.21 -9.35 27.91
C PRO A 134 -6.58 -7.94 27.88
N LEU A 135 -5.75 -7.64 26.88
CA LEU A 135 -5.17 -6.30 26.73
C LEU A 135 -6.25 -5.25 26.42
N ARG A 136 -7.17 -5.52 25.49
CA ARG A 136 -8.30 -4.66 25.16
C ARG A 136 -9.10 -4.27 26.40
N LYS A 137 -9.51 -5.27 27.19
CA LYS A 137 -10.25 -5.06 28.43
C LYS A 137 -9.48 -4.18 29.44
N ALA A 138 -8.17 -4.37 29.52
CA ALA A 138 -7.33 -3.56 30.42
C ALA A 138 -7.21 -2.11 29.94
N LEU A 139 -7.04 -1.88 28.63
CA LEU A 139 -6.97 -0.55 28.03
C LEU A 139 -8.32 0.20 28.14
N GLU A 140 -9.43 -0.47 27.93
CA GLU A 140 -10.78 0.08 28.13
C GLU A 140 -11.01 0.50 29.57
N LYS A 141 -10.66 -0.37 30.54
CA LYS A 141 -10.74 -0.07 31.98
C LYS A 141 -9.85 1.11 32.38
N ALA A 142 -8.69 1.27 31.74
CA ALA A 142 -7.79 2.39 31.97
C ALA A 142 -8.21 3.68 31.23
N GLY A 143 -9.31 3.68 30.47
CA GLY A 143 -9.79 4.82 29.67
C GLY A 143 -8.87 5.18 28.50
N LYS A 144 -8.02 4.23 28.04
CA LYS A 144 -7.08 4.43 26.92
C LYS A 144 -7.57 3.89 25.59
N LEU A 145 -8.66 3.12 25.59
CA LEU A 145 -9.30 2.59 24.41
C LEU A 145 -10.82 2.80 24.48
N VAL A 146 -11.38 3.33 23.42
CA VAL A 146 -12.82 3.52 23.23
C VAL A 146 -13.21 3.08 21.83
N ASP A 147 -14.47 2.75 21.60
CA ASP A 147 -14.95 2.44 20.25
C ASP A 147 -15.29 3.74 19.50
N ASN A 148 -14.30 4.30 18.83
CA ASN A 148 -14.47 5.52 18.03
C ASN A 148 -13.52 5.51 16.82
N PRO A 149 -14.01 5.24 15.60
CA PRO A 149 -13.16 5.11 14.39
C PRO A 149 -12.47 6.41 13.97
N ARG A 150 -12.83 7.57 14.54
CA ARG A 150 -12.18 8.86 14.24
C ARG A 150 -10.92 9.12 15.07
N LEU A 151 -10.74 8.38 16.16
CA LEU A 151 -9.56 8.51 16.99
C LEU A 151 -8.39 7.68 16.42
N PRO A 152 -7.14 8.01 16.79
CA PRO A 152 -5.98 7.24 16.38
C PRO A 152 -6.11 5.76 16.72
N ARG A 153 -5.50 4.91 15.90
CA ARG A 153 -5.37 3.49 16.15
C ARG A 153 -4.15 3.24 17.03
N LEU A 154 -4.29 2.39 18.03
CA LEU A 154 -3.18 1.85 18.77
C LEU A 154 -2.67 0.60 18.06
N LEU A 155 -1.46 0.66 17.54
CA LEU A 155 -0.76 -0.47 16.91
C LEU A 155 0.26 -1.03 17.88
N LEU A 156 0.15 -2.31 18.19
CA LEU A 156 1.16 -3.06 18.94
C LEU A 156 1.84 -4.03 17.97
N THR A 157 3.01 -3.65 17.48
CA THR A 157 3.78 -4.51 16.58
C THR A 157 4.83 -5.30 17.36
N PHE A 158 4.63 -6.60 17.49
CA PHE A 158 5.54 -7.52 18.17
C PHE A 158 6.68 -7.92 17.25
N LYS A 159 7.93 -7.59 17.62
CA LYS A 159 9.15 -8.08 16.96
C LYS A 159 9.62 -9.39 17.59
N SER A 160 9.29 -9.63 18.85
CA SER A 160 9.53 -10.87 19.58
C SER A 160 8.53 -11.02 20.74
N GLY A 161 8.61 -12.10 21.49
CA GLY A 161 7.79 -12.26 22.71
C GLY A 161 8.12 -11.25 23.83
N ARG A 162 9.23 -10.51 23.69
CA ARG A 162 9.72 -9.55 24.68
C ARG A 162 9.86 -8.12 24.16
N GLU A 163 9.73 -7.91 22.86
CA GLU A 163 9.90 -6.58 22.27
C GLU A 163 8.67 -6.22 21.45
N VAL A 164 8.04 -5.10 21.78
CA VAL A 164 6.88 -4.57 21.09
C VAL A 164 7.09 -3.09 20.77
N PHE A 165 6.64 -2.68 19.61
CA PHE A 165 6.49 -1.27 19.26
C PHE A 165 5.06 -0.84 19.62
N LEU A 166 4.95 0.15 20.52
CA LEU A 166 3.69 0.82 20.83
C LEU A 166 3.58 2.05 19.93
N GLY A 167 2.64 2.03 19.00
CA GLY A 167 2.50 3.06 18.00
C GLY A 167 1.10 3.64 17.89
N LEU A 168 1.03 4.91 17.52
CA LEU A 168 -0.18 5.61 17.11
C LEU A 168 -0.18 5.80 15.60
N ALA A 169 -1.27 5.38 14.95
CA ALA A 169 -1.52 5.62 13.54
C ALA A 169 -2.82 6.41 13.39
N ASP A 170 -2.79 7.49 12.63
CA ASP A 170 -3.98 8.30 12.39
C ASP A 170 -4.97 7.49 11.52
N ALA A 171 -6.26 7.52 11.89
CA ALA A 171 -7.26 6.64 11.30
C ALA A 171 -7.47 6.88 9.79
N ASP A 172 -7.29 8.12 9.35
CA ASP A 172 -7.44 8.60 7.97
C ASP A 172 -6.11 8.72 7.21
N ASN A 173 -4.96 8.58 7.91
CA ASN A 173 -3.64 8.68 7.32
C ASN A 173 -2.75 7.46 7.66
N SER A 174 -3.28 6.27 7.48
CA SER A 174 -2.57 4.99 7.66
C SER A 174 -3.28 3.89 6.87
N ALA A 175 -2.69 2.70 6.81
CA ALA A 175 -3.30 1.57 6.11
C ALA A 175 -4.66 1.18 6.71
N MET A 176 -5.57 0.73 5.86
CA MET A 176 -6.92 0.27 6.25
C MET A 176 -6.93 -1.13 6.88
N TRP A 177 -5.82 -1.84 6.83
CA TRP A 177 -5.69 -3.23 7.31
C TRP A 177 -4.49 -3.35 8.24
N PRO A 178 -4.54 -4.26 9.22
CA PRO A 178 -3.38 -4.58 10.03
C PRO A 178 -2.18 -4.95 9.16
N MET A 179 -0.99 -4.44 9.51
CA MET A 179 0.26 -4.60 8.75
C MET A 179 0.20 -4.05 7.32
N GLY A 180 -0.88 -3.36 6.92
CA GLY A 180 -1.16 -2.94 5.54
C GLY A 180 -1.44 -4.10 4.59
N ILE A 181 -1.87 -5.26 5.11
CA ILE A 181 -2.08 -6.47 4.31
C ILE A 181 -3.58 -6.77 4.18
N PRO A 182 -4.20 -6.54 3.01
CA PRO A 182 -5.54 -7.02 2.75
C PRO A 182 -5.50 -8.55 2.61
N ARG A 183 -6.25 -9.24 3.46
CA ARG A 183 -6.31 -10.71 3.44
C ARG A 183 -7.34 -11.17 2.41
N LEU A 184 -7.03 -10.92 1.12
CA LEU A 184 -7.89 -11.32 0.01
C LEU A 184 -7.92 -12.84 -0.15
N LYS A 185 -9.10 -13.37 -0.45
CA LYS A 185 -9.27 -14.79 -0.75
C LYS A 185 -9.05 -15.00 -2.25
N PHE A 186 -8.20 -15.96 -2.60
CA PHE A 186 -8.02 -16.36 -3.98
C PHE A 186 -9.31 -17.04 -4.50
N PRO A 187 -9.94 -16.48 -5.55
CA PRO A 187 -11.11 -17.10 -6.17
C PRO A 187 -10.70 -18.39 -6.89
N ARG A 188 -11.43 -19.48 -6.68
CA ARG A 188 -11.09 -20.78 -7.28
C ARG A 188 -11.19 -20.78 -8.80
N GLU A 189 -12.08 -19.95 -9.34
CA GLU A 189 -12.36 -19.80 -10.77
C GLU A 189 -11.32 -18.92 -11.48
N ALA A 190 -10.50 -18.20 -10.74
CA ALA A 190 -9.50 -17.34 -11.35
C ALA A 190 -8.35 -18.16 -11.95
N PRO A 191 -7.97 -17.90 -13.20
CA PRO A 191 -6.97 -18.71 -13.91
C PRO A 191 -5.53 -18.51 -13.40
N SER A 192 -5.27 -17.44 -12.64
CA SER A 192 -3.95 -17.13 -12.12
C SER A 192 -4.01 -16.36 -10.78
N ARG A 193 -3.02 -16.57 -9.93
CA ARG A 193 -2.89 -15.83 -8.66
C ARG A 193 -2.60 -14.32 -8.86
N SER A 194 -2.19 -13.90 -10.07
CA SER A 194 -2.02 -12.48 -10.41
C SER A 194 -3.32 -11.67 -10.28
N THR A 195 -4.47 -12.34 -10.30
CA THR A 195 -5.79 -11.74 -10.05
C THR A 195 -5.84 -10.93 -8.76
N LEU A 196 -5.13 -11.38 -7.71
CA LEU A 196 -5.09 -10.70 -6.40
C LEU A 196 -4.36 -9.35 -6.45
N LYS A 197 -3.43 -9.14 -7.39
CA LYS A 197 -2.75 -7.85 -7.55
C LYS A 197 -3.72 -6.76 -7.98
N LEU A 198 -4.53 -7.03 -9.01
CA LEU A 198 -5.51 -6.06 -9.49
C LEU A 198 -6.63 -5.80 -8.45
N GLU A 199 -7.09 -6.85 -7.77
CA GLU A 199 -8.07 -6.71 -6.68
C GLU A 199 -7.52 -5.84 -5.55
N GLU A 200 -6.27 -6.07 -5.12
CA GLU A 200 -5.60 -5.26 -4.10
C GLU A 200 -5.39 -3.82 -4.57
N ALA A 201 -5.01 -3.61 -5.85
CA ALA A 201 -4.84 -2.28 -6.42
C ALA A 201 -6.15 -1.47 -6.34
N TRP A 202 -7.27 -2.05 -6.67
CA TRP A 202 -8.56 -1.38 -6.55
C TRP A 202 -8.91 -1.03 -5.10
N HIS A 203 -8.61 -1.93 -4.16
CA HIS A 203 -8.81 -1.64 -2.73
C HIS A 203 -7.94 -0.49 -2.23
N HIS A 204 -6.73 -0.32 -2.78
CA HIS A 204 -5.82 0.76 -2.40
C HIS A 204 -6.15 2.10 -3.05
N PHE A 205 -6.43 2.09 -4.36
CA PHE A 205 -6.48 3.30 -5.15
C PHE A 205 -7.89 3.83 -5.39
N ILE A 206 -8.92 3.01 -5.17
CA ILE A 206 -10.30 3.41 -5.40
C ILE A 206 -11.07 3.39 -4.08
N PRO A 207 -11.53 4.56 -3.59
CA PRO A 207 -12.42 4.62 -2.43
C PRO A 207 -13.63 3.70 -2.61
N ARG A 208 -14.01 2.98 -1.56
CA ARG A 208 -15.04 1.95 -1.65
C ARG A 208 -16.41 2.47 -2.12
N ASP A 209 -16.74 3.68 -1.75
CA ASP A 209 -17.95 4.39 -2.15
C ASP A 209 -17.99 4.77 -3.65
N GLN A 210 -16.84 4.73 -4.34
CA GLN A 210 -16.73 4.98 -5.78
C GLN A 210 -16.72 3.70 -6.63
N TRP A 211 -16.80 2.51 -6.02
CA TRP A 211 -16.68 1.26 -6.76
C TRP A 211 -17.81 1.04 -7.77
N ASP A 212 -19.05 1.36 -7.40
CA ASP A 212 -20.20 1.20 -8.28
C ASP A 212 -20.13 2.14 -9.50
N GLU A 213 -19.53 3.32 -9.32
CA GLU A 213 -19.30 4.28 -10.41
C GLU A 213 -18.11 3.89 -11.30
N ARG A 214 -17.02 3.37 -10.71
CA ARG A 214 -15.73 3.20 -11.40
C ARG A 214 -15.41 1.77 -11.80
N LEU A 215 -16.17 0.79 -11.31
CA LEU A 215 -16.00 -0.65 -11.58
C LEU A 215 -17.35 -1.29 -11.96
N SER A 216 -18.17 -0.62 -12.78
CA SER A 216 -19.48 -1.14 -13.18
C SER A 216 -19.39 -2.06 -14.41
N GLY A 217 -20.39 -2.94 -14.57
CA GLY A 217 -20.47 -3.87 -15.70
C GLY A 217 -20.76 -3.21 -17.06
N GLU A 218 -21.11 -1.93 -17.09
CA GLU A 218 -21.32 -1.19 -18.35
C GLU A 218 -20.02 -0.67 -18.97
N MET A 219 -18.89 -0.91 -18.29
CA MET A 219 -17.57 -0.44 -18.72
C MET A 219 -16.88 -1.40 -19.67
N THR A 220 -15.92 -0.85 -20.38
CA THR A 220 -15.02 -1.60 -21.25
C THR A 220 -13.60 -1.57 -20.72
N GLY A 221 -12.88 -2.68 -20.88
CA GLY A 221 -11.50 -2.80 -20.46
C GLY A 221 -10.60 -3.41 -21.52
N VAL A 222 -9.32 -3.07 -21.46
CA VAL A 222 -8.26 -3.75 -22.19
C VAL A 222 -7.24 -4.30 -21.21
N ASP A 223 -6.92 -5.59 -21.35
CA ASP A 223 -5.86 -6.26 -20.59
C ASP A 223 -4.68 -6.55 -21.53
N LEU A 224 -3.54 -5.91 -21.27
CA LEU A 224 -2.32 -6.06 -22.05
C LEU A 224 -1.38 -7.06 -21.40
N GLY A 225 -1.01 -8.13 -22.12
CA GLY A 225 -0.31 -9.28 -21.55
C GLY A 225 -1.26 -10.16 -20.72
N ALA A 226 -2.44 -10.41 -21.25
CA ALA A 226 -3.57 -10.94 -20.50
C ALA A 226 -3.43 -12.41 -20.09
N ALA A 227 -2.78 -13.27 -20.89
CA ALA A 227 -2.77 -14.71 -20.66
C ALA A 227 -2.15 -15.13 -19.32
N PRO A 228 -2.76 -16.09 -18.59
CA PRO A 228 -3.97 -16.84 -18.92
C PRO A 228 -5.29 -16.13 -18.53
N GLY A 229 -5.27 -14.86 -18.05
CA GLY A 229 -6.45 -14.08 -17.76
C GLY A 229 -6.64 -13.72 -16.29
N GLY A 230 -5.56 -13.63 -15.50
CA GLY A 230 -5.67 -13.30 -14.07
C GLY A 230 -6.26 -11.92 -13.83
N TRP A 231 -5.85 -10.90 -14.59
CA TRP A 231 -6.39 -9.55 -14.50
C TRP A 231 -7.70 -9.41 -15.29
N THR A 232 -7.78 -10.04 -16.44
CA THR A 232 -9.04 -10.16 -17.21
C THR A 232 -10.19 -10.68 -16.33
N TYR A 233 -9.93 -11.69 -15.49
CA TYR A 233 -10.92 -12.25 -14.56
C TYR A 233 -11.54 -11.19 -13.65
N GLN A 234 -10.76 -10.27 -13.12
CA GLN A 234 -11.27 -9.22 -12.24
C GLN A 234 -12.20 -8.25 -12.97
N LEU A 235 -11.87 -7.88 -14.21
CA LEU A 235 -12.71 -7.04 -15.05
C LEU A 235 -14.03 -7.76 -15.41
N VAL A 236 -13.94 -9.00 -15.85
CA VAL A 236 -15.09 -9.86 -16.21
C VAL A 236 -16.00 -10.08 -15.00
N ARG A 237 -15.44 -10.32 -13.81
CA ARG A 237 -16.19 -10.47 -12.56
C ARG A 237 -17.02 -9.23 -12.19
N ARG A 238 -16.63 -8.06 -12.70
CA ARG A 238 -17.40 -6.81 -12.59
C ARG A 238 -18.44 -6.65 -13.71
N GLY A 239 -18.50 -7.59 -14.64
CA GLY A 239 -19.41 -7.56 -15.80
C GLY A 239 -18.90 -6.74 -16.98
N MET A 240 -17.63 -6.29 -16.95
CA MET A 240 -17.05 -5.48 -18.03
C MET A 240 -16.82 -6.30 -19.30
N LEU A 241 -16.96 -5.66 -20.45
CA LEU A 241 -16.49 -6.20 -21.73
C LEU A 241 -14.98 -5.98 -21.85
N VAL A 242 -14.21 -7.03 -22.06
CA VAL A 242 -12.75 -7.00 -22.04
C VAL A 242 -12.15 -7.42 -23.37
N THR A 243 -11.25 -6.60 -23.92
CA THR A 243 -10.35 -7.01 -24.97
C THR A 243 -9.02 -7.48 -24.34
N ALA A 244 -8.76 -8.76 -24.40
CA ALA A 244 -7.54 -9.39 -23.88
C ALA A 244 -6.50 -9.50 -24.98
N ILE A 245 -5.35 -8.87 -24.81
CA ILE A 245 -4.24 -8.83 -25.78
C ILE A 245 -3.11 -9.69 -25.27
N ASP A 246 -2.86 -10.81 -25.92
CA ASP A 246 -1.75 -11.73 -25.63
C ASP A 246 -1.58 -12.73 -26.77
N ASN A 247 -0.34 -13.22 -26.98
CA ASN A 247 -0.07 -14.31 -27.90
C ASN A 247 -0.31 -15.71 -27.28
N GLY A 248 -0.38 -15.79 -25.94
CA GLY A 248 -0.72 -17.01 -25.21
C GLY A 248 -2.21 -17.26 -25.12
N PRO A 249 -2.62 -18.51 -24.79
CA PRO A 249 -4.03 -18.87 -24.70
C PRO A 249 -4.67 -18.26 -23.43
N MET A 250 -5.89 -17.79 -23.59
CA MET A 250 -6.76 -17.41 -22.47
C MET A 250 -7.43 -18.65 -21.87
N ALA A 251 -7.70 -18.60 -20.56
CA ALA A 251 -8.45 -19.66 -19.90
C ALA A 251 -9.84 -19.84 -20.53
N GLU A 252 -10.23 -21.08 -20.83
CA GLU A 252 -11.49 -21.43 -21.45
C GLU A 252 -12.70 -20.88 -20.67
N SER A 253 -12.68 -21.01 -19.36
CA SER A 253 -13.73 -20.48 -18.48
C SER A 253 -13.97 -18.97 -18.60
N LEU A 254 -12.96 -18.20 -18.97
CA LEU A 254 -13.13 -16.77 -19.27
C LEU A 254 -13.77 -16.56 -20.65
N MET A 255 -13.36 -17.35 -21.65
CA MET A 255 -13.92 -17.25 -23.01
C MET A 255 -15.40 -17.65 -23.03
N GLU A 256 -15.80 -18.64 -22.25
CA GLU A 256 -17.19 -19.11 -22.11
C GLU A 256 -18.13 -18.03 -21.51
N THR A 257 -17.61 -17.02 -20.81
CA THR A 257 -18.42 -15.91 -20.29
C THR A 257 -19.07 -15.05 -21.37
N GLY A 258 -18.50 -15.06 -22.59
CA GLY A 258 -18.90 -14.18 -23.67
C GLY A 258 -18.52 -12.70 -23.48
N LEU A 259 -17.84 -12.36 -22.40
CA LEU A 259 -17.41 -10.99 -22.08
C LEU A 259 -15.97 -10.69 -22.53
N VAL A 260 -15.24 -11.67 -23.05
CA VAL A 260 -13.84 -11.54 -23.45
C VAL A 260 -13.67 -11.69 -24.95
N GLN A 261 -13.05 -10.69 -25.57
CA GLN A 261 -12.51 -10.77 -26.91
C GLN A 261 -11.00 -10.95 -26.84
N HIS A 262 -10.49 -12.13 -27.18
CA HIS A 262 -9.05 -12.37 -27.22
C HIS A 262 -8.48 -12.01 -28.59
N LEU A 263 -7.42 -11.21 -28.61
CA LEU A 263 -6.68 -10.83 -29.81
C LEU A 263 -5.20 -11.22 -29.64
N MET A 264 -4.70 -12.04 -30.56
CA MET A 264 -3.27 -12.39 -30.61
C MET A 264 -2.51 -11.23 -31.26
N ALA A 265 -1.95 -10.36 -30.39
CA ALA A 265 -1.23 -9.15 -30.78
C ALA A 265 -0.20 -8.73 -29.71
N ASP A 266 0.74 -7.87 -30.11
CA ASP A 266 1.68 -7.25 -29.17
C ASP A 266 0.99 -6.13 -28.38
N GLY A 267 0.92 -6.28 -27.03
CA GLY A 267 0.31 -5.32 -26.13
C GLY A 267 0.93 -3.91 -26.18
N PHE A 268 2.20 -3.81 -26.58
CA PHE A 268 2.87 -2.50 -26.69
C PHE A 268 2.52 -1.71 -27.95
N THR A 269 2.03 -2.38 -28.98
CA THR A 269 1.66 -1.76 -30.25
C THR A 269 0.14 -1.66 -30.44
N TYR A 270 -0.62 -2.39 -29.64
CA TYR A 270 -2.08 -2.38 -29.72
C TYR A 270 -2.66 -1.03 -29.29
N LYS A 271 -3.64 -0.55 -30.07
CA LYS A 271 -4.48 0.60 -29.73
C LYS A 271 -5.96 0.24 -29.97
N PRO A 272 -6.86 0.57 -29.04
CA PRO A 272 -8.28 0.30 -29.22
C PRO A 272 -8.87 1.23 -30.30
N ARG A 273 -9.88 0.77 -30.99
CA ARG A 273 -10.59 1.59 -32.01
C ARG A 273 -11.39 2.74 -31.39
N GLN A 274 -11.87 2.55 -30.20
CA GLN A 274 -12.59 3.53 -29.39
C GLN A 274 -11.96 3.60 -28.00
N PRO A 275 -11.96 4.77 -27.35
CA PRO A 275 -11.50 4.88 -25.97
C PRO A 275 -12.25 3.90 -25.05
N VAL A 276 -11.51 3.27 -24.14
CA VAL A 276 -12.04 2.35 -23.14
C VAL A 276 -12.03 2.99 -21.73
N ASP A 277 -12.77 2.41 -20.79
CA ASP A 277 -12.77 2.89 -19.41
C ASP A 277 -11.49 2.48 -18.69
N TRP A 278 -11.07 1.23 -18.85
CA TRP A 278 -9.91 0.67 -18.16
C TRP A 278 -8.83 0.13 -19.10
N MET A 279 -7.58 0.41 -18.79
CA MET A 279 -6.43 -0.33 -19.31
C MET A 279 -5.69 -0.95 -18.14
N VAL A 280 -5.43 -2.26 -18.21
CA VAL A 280 -4.65 -2.97 -17.22
C VAL A 280 -3.47 -3.70 -17.86
N CYS A 281 -2.32 -3.80 -17.15
CA CYS A 281 -1.12 -4.40 -17.73
C CYS A 281 -0.20 -4.98 -16.65
N ASP A 282 0.08 -6.29 -16.71
CA ASP A 282 1.08 -6.99 -15.89
C ASP A 282 2.21 -7.61 -16.74
N ILE A 283 2.54 -6.97 -17.89
CA ILE A 283 3.62 -7.44 -18.75
C ILE A 283 4.96 -7.34 -18.04
N VAL A 284 5.73 -8.45 -18.06
CA VAL A 284 7.11 -8.48 -17.54
C VAL A 284 8.04 -7.85 -18.56
N GLU A 285 8.34 -6.57 -18.37
CA GLU A 285 9.21 -5.79 -19.24
C GLU A 285 9.97 -4.72 -18.43
N LYS A 286 10.92 -4.03 -19.06
CA LYS A 286 11.63 -2.89 -18.44
C LYS A 286 10.63 -1.83 -17.98
N PRO A 287 10.75 -1.32 -16.75
CA PRO A 287 9.76 -0.42 -16.18
C PRO A 287 9.55 0.87 -17.01
N ALA A 288 10.61 1.37 -17.67
CA ALA A 288 10.51 2.53 -18.54
C ALA A 288 9.60 2.28 -19.78
N ARG A 289 9.48 1.04 -20.25
CA ARG A 289 8.59 0.69 -21.38
C ARG A 289 7.14 0.67 -20.93
N ASN A 290 6.86 0.11 -19.76
CA ASN A 290 5.51 0.13 -19.16
C ASN A 290 5.10 1.56 -18.76
N ALA A 291 6.03 2.39 -18.29
CA ALA A 291 5.78 3.81 -18.03
C ALA A 291 5.40 4.58 -19.31
N ALA A 292 6.12 4.35 -20.41
CA ALA A 292 5.78 4.95 -21.71
C ALA A 292 4.41 4.50 -22.23
N LEU A 293 3.99 3.28 -21.90
CA LEU A 293 2.65 2.78 -22.23
C LEU A 293 1.58 3.60 -21.51
N LEU A 294 1.75 3.88 -20.20
CA LEU A 294 0.86 4.75 -19.42
C LEU A 294 0.77 6.16 -20.03
N GLU A 295 1.92 6.76 -20.36
CA GLU A 295 1.99 8.08 -20.99
C GLU A 295 1.22 8.13 -22.32
N THR A 296 1.29 7.06 -23.11
CA THR A 296 0.59 6.94 -24.41
C THR A 296 -0.92 6.78 -24.19
N TRP A 297 -1.33 5.80 -23.39
CA TRP A 297 -2.75 5.45 -23.25
C TRP A 297 -3.57 6.57 -22.61
N LEU A 298 -3.07 7.16 -21.54
CA LEU A 298 -3.79 8.26 -20.91
C LEU A 298 -3.55 9.60 -21.65
N GLY A 299 -2.34 9.83 -22.16
CA GLY A 299 -2.02 11.05 -22.88
C GLY A 299 -2.79 11.21 -24.19
N GLU A 300 -2.99 10.13 -24.95
CA GLU A 300 -3.79 10.12 -26.17
C GLU A 300 -5.29 9.93 -25.89
N GLY A 301 -5.69 9.68 -24.65
CA GLY A 301 -7.09 9.47 -24.26
C GLY A 301 -7.66 8.13 -24.71
N LEU A 302 -6.81 7.10 -24.85
CA LEU A 302 -7.22 5.75 -25.21
C LEU A 302 -7.92 5.02 -24.06
N CYS A 303 -7.64 5.43 -22.81
CA CYS A 303 -8.36 4.97 -21.63
C CYS A 303 -8.60 6.11 -20.63
N ARG A 304 -9.54 5.90 -19.70
CA ARG A 304 -9.82 6.84 -18.60
C ARG A 304 -9.00 6.53 -17.38
N GLU A 305 -8.86 5.27 -17.05
CA GLU A 305 -8.11 4.76 -15.89
C GLU A 305 -7.19 3.62 -16.31
N ALA A 306 -6.05 3.53 -15.65
CA ALA A 306 -5.10 2.46 -15.90
C ALA A 306 -4.50 1.91 -14.60
N VAL A 307 -4.28 0.60 -14.56
CA VAL A 307 -3.44 -0.07 -13.56
C VAL A 307 -2.33 -0.82 -14.27
N VAL A 308 -1.08 -0.49 -13.95
CA VAL A 308 0.08 -1.08 -14.60
C VAL A 308 1.14 -1.45 -13.57
N ASN A 309 1.70 -2.63 -13.68
CA ASN A 309 2.85 -3.05 -12.89
C ASN A 309 4.17 -2.58 -13.52
N LEU A 310 5.01 -1.94 -12.70
CA LEU A 310 6.38 -1.57 -13.06
C LEU A 310 7.35 -2.54 -12.39
N LYS A 311 8.03 -3.37 -13.18
CA LYS A 311 9.06 -4.28 -12.69
C LYS A 311 10.27 -3.48 -12.23
N LEU A 312 10.78 -3.81 -11.04
CA LEU A 312 11.86 -3.06 -10.41
C LEU A 312 13.23 -3.68 -10.74
N PRO A 313 14.28 -2.86 -10.87
CA PRO A 313 15.64 -3.36 -10.97
C PRO A 313 16.06 -4.01 -9.64
N MET A 314 17.17 -4.75 -9.66
CA MET A 314 17.68 -5.39 -8.43
C MET A 314 18.27 -4.40 -7.42
N LYS A 315 18.63 -3.19 -7.84
CA LYS A 315 19.23 -2.13 -6.99
C LYS A 315 18.60 -0.80 -7.29
N GLN A 316 18.65 0.13 -6.32
CA GLN A 316 18.15 1.51 -6.45
C GLN A 316 16.69 1.57 -6.91
N ARG A 317 15.86 0.69 -6.38
CA ARG A 317 14.46 0.55 -6.77
C ARG A 317 13.66 1.83 -6.52
N TYR A 318 13.83 2.45 -5.35
CA TYR A 318 13.16 3.72 -5.02
C TYR A 318 13.56 4.84 -6.00
N ALA A 319 14.85 5.01 -6.25
CA ALA A 319 15.34 6.03 -7.19
C ALA A 319 14.79 5.83 -8.61
N GLU A 320 14.71 4.59 -9.08
CA GLU A 320 14.15 4.27 -10.40
C GLU A 320 12.65 4.59 -10.46
N VAL A 321 11.86 4.19 -9.45
CA VAL A 321 10.42 4.50 -9.40
C VAL A 321 10.19 6.02 -9.38
N ARG A 322 10.93 6.74 -8.55
CA ARG A 322 10.87 8.21 -8.49
C ARG A 322 11.12 8.85 -9.86
N ARG A 323 12.21 8.46 -10.50
CA ARG A 323 12.57 8.95 -11.84
C ARG A 323 11.48 8.70 -12.88
N LEU A 324 10.84 7.51 -12.81
CA LEU A 324 9.76 7.15 -13.73
C LEU A 324 8.48 7.94 -13.46
N LEU A 325 8.10 8.13 -12.20
CA LEU A 325 6.92 8.92 -11.84
C LEU A 325 7.10 10.38 -12.22
N GLU A 326 8.26 10.98 -11.94
CA GLU A 326 8.59 12.35 -12.36
C GLU A 326 8.48 12.52 -13.89
N ARG A 327 9.05 11.57 -14.64
CA ARG A 327 8.93 11.57 -16.11
C ARG A 327 7.47 11.49 -16.58
N ILE A 328 6.66 10.61 -15.97
CA ILE A 328 5.24 10.46 -16.30
C ILE A 328 4.49 11.77 -16.03
N GLU A 329 4.71 12.39 -14.87
CA GLU A 329 4.11 13.68 -14.50
C GLU A 329 4.48 14.79 -15.48
N GLU A 330 5.77 14.92 -15.80
CA GLU A 330 6.27 15.90 -16.79
C GLU A 330 5.66 15.66 -18.17
N GLY A 331 5.54 14.40 -18.59
CA GLY A 331 4.92 14.02 -19.86
C GLY A 331 3.45 14.44 -19.97
N PHE A 332 2.68 14.27 -18.91
CA PHE A 332 1.28 14.72 -18.88
C PHE A 332 1.18 16.24 -18.78
N LYS A 333 2.02 16.88 -17.97
CA LYS A 333 2.07 18.33 -17.86
C LYS A 333 2.37 18.99 -19.22
N ALA A 334 3.34 18.46 -19.95
CA ALA A 334 3.70 18.96 -21.28
C ALA A 334 2.55 18.82 -22.30
N ARG A 335 1.67 17.83 -22.14
CA ARG A 335 0.48 17.60 -22.98
C ARG A 335 -0.77 18.34 -22.49
N GLY A 336 -0.72 19.02 -21.36
CA GLY A 336 -1.88 19.67 -20.75
C GLY A 336 -2.95 18.69 -20.22
N VAL A 337 -2.59 17.42 -20.00
CA VAL A 337 -3.49 16.37 -19.51
C VAL A 337 -3.43 16.31 -17.99
N LYS A 338 -4.57 16.41 -17.33
CA LYS A 338 -4.66 16.30 -15.87
C LYS A 338 -4.88 14.85 -15.46
N VAL A 339 -3.98 14.32 -14.65
CA VAL A 339 -4.02 12.93 -14.18
C VAL A 339 -3.83 12.90 -12.65
N SER A 340 -4.54 12.01 -12.00
CA SER A 340 -4.20 11.53 -10.65
C SER A 340 -3.26 10.34 -10.79
N ILE A 341 -2.17 10.31 -10.04
CA ILE A 341 -1.17 9.23 -10.07
C ILE A 341 -1.03 8.68 -8.66
N GLY A 342 -1.22 7.38 -8.51
CA GLY A 342 -0.91 6.62 -7.31
C GLY A 342 0.08 5.51 -7.64
N CYS A 343 1.02 5.22 -6.75
CA CYS A 343 1.98 4.14 -6.91
C CYS A 343 2.26 3.49 -5.57
N LYS A 344 2.18 2.16 -5.51
CA LYS A 344 2.37 1.41 -4.26
C LYS A 344 2.99 0.05 -4.53
N GLN A 345 3.89 -0.39 -3.66
CA GLN A 345 4.25 -1.78 -3.57
C GLN A 345 3.18 -2.53 -2.79
N LEU A 346 2.33 -3.25 -3.51
CA LEU A 346 1.23 -4.03 -2.93
C LEU A 346 1.76 -5.30 -2.24
N TYR A 347 0.95 -5.89 -1.38
CA TYR A 347 1.29 -7.15 -0.72
C TYR A 347 1.47 -8.30 -1.73
N HIS A 348 0.62 -8.35 -2.76
CA HIS A 348 0.68 -9.37 -3.81
C HIS A 348 1.71 -9.08 -4.89
N ASP A 349 2.34 -7.91 -4.89
CA ASP A 349 3.51 -7.63 -5.71
C ASP A 349 4.72 -8.42 -5.21
N ARG A 350 5.70 -8.65 -6.11
CA ARG A 350 6.99 -9.24 -5.76
C ARG A 350 8.10 -8.21 -5.95
N GLU A 351 8.74 -8.23 -7.11
CA GLU A 351 9.78 -7.27 -7.51
C GLU A 351 9.19 -6.19 -8.44
N GLU A 352 8.03 -5.68 -8.09
CA GLU A 352 7.31 -4.65 -8.82
C GLU A 352 6.62 -3.66 -7.88
N VAL A 353 6.20 -2.54 -8.43
CA VAL A 353 5.21 -1.63 -7.85
C VAL A 353 4.04 -1.52 -8.79
N THR A 354 2.85 -1.32 -8.23
CA THR A 354 1.61 -1.11 -8.99
C THR A 354 1.32 0.38 -9.07
N CYS A 355 1.17 0.89 -10.30
CA CYS A 355 0.74 2.26 -10.56
C CYS A 355 -0.72 2.29 -10.99
N HIS A 356 -1.48 3.20 -10.43
CA HIS A 356 -2.83 3.55 -10.85
C HIS A 356 -2.87 4.99 -11.31
N LEU A 357 -3.38 5.23 -12.50
CA LEU A 357 -3.53 6.55 -13.06
C LEU A 357 -4.96 6.78 -13.54
N ARG A 358 -5.47 8.00 -13.33
CA ARG A 358 -6.81 8.40 -13.74
C ARG A 358 -6.80 9.77 -14.37
N ARG A 359 -7.41 9.90 -15.57
CA ARG A 359 -7.67 11.22 -16.17
C ARG A 359 -8.75 11.97 -15.40
N LEU A 360 -8.49 13.25 -15.11
CA LEU A 360 -9.39 14.13 -14.34
C LEU A 360 -10.21 15.06 -15.23
N ASP A 361 -9.83 15.20 -16.50
CA ASP A 361 -10.44 16.11 -17.49
C ASP A 361 -11.57 15.47 -18.30
N VAL A 362 -11.84 14.19 -18.11
CA VAL A 362 -12.89 13.44 -18.86
C VAL A 362 -14.09 13.22 -17.97
N LYS A 363 -15.22 13.88 -18.30
CA LYS A 363 -16.54 13.54 -17.74
C LYS A 363 -17.06 12.26 -18.39
N ARG A 364 -17.68 11.37 -17.62
CA ARG A 364 -18.41 10.22 -18.17
C ARG A 364 -19.47 10.75 -19.15
N LYS A 365 -19.52 10.21 -20.35
CA LYS A 365 -20.70 10.42 -21.20
C LYS A 365 -21.88 9.78 -20.49
N ALA A 366 -22.90 10.59 -20.20
CA ALA A 366 -24.13 10.13 -19.60
C ALA A 366 -24.87 9.17 -20.53
#